data_779d0f48b600b3c260fd49984c274cfc
#
_entry.id   779d0f48b600b3c260fd49984c274cfc
#
_cell.length_a   1.000
_cell.length_b   1.000
_cell.length_c   1.000
_cell.angle_alpha   90.00
_cell.angle_beta   90.00
_cell.angle_gamma   90.00
#
_symmetry.space_group_name_H-M   'P 1'
#
loop_
_entity.id
_entity.type
_entity.pdbx_description
1 polymer ?
#
loop_
_entity_poly.entity_id
_entity_poly.type
_entity_poly.pdbx_seq_one_letter_code
_entity_poly.pdbx_strand_id
1 'polypeptide(L)'
;MGRDSSPGAEGLAEGIARLRRALRRGARIADPGNTLAVAQLELLTALAEHPGARPGQLARQLNMRPNTVTTIVNALTSQGMVARATAADDHRAVELTATDAGREAVLSWQATNSAVLNLALSTLPPRQQRALTAAAPALDALARAIDRLADAHATPGEHAPG
;
A
#
# COMPACT_ATOMS: atom_id res chain seq x y z
N MET A 1 13.29 -7.51 -28.50
CA MET A 1 13.45 -6.17 -27.88
C MET A 1 14.06 -6.42 -26.50
N GLY A 2 15.40 -6.32 -26.39
CA GLY A 2 16.17 -6.63 -25.19
C GLY A 2 15.77 -5.66 -24.05
N ARG A 3 15.50 -6.20 -22.88
CA ARG A 3 15.39 -5.41 -21.66
C ARG A 3 16.81 -5.01 -21.27
N ASP A 4 17.21 -3.79 -21.63
CA ASP A 4 18.39 -3.15 -21.03
C ASP A 4 18.04 -2.81 -19.56
N SER A 5 18.13 -3.82 -18.71
CA SER A 5 18.05 -3.57 -17.26
C SER A 5 19.40 -2.97 -16.84
N SER A 6 19.36 -1.70 -16.42
CA SER A 6 20.54 -1.08 -15.83
C SER A 6 20.96 -1.86 -14.59
N PRO A 7 22.23 -2.27 -14.42
CA PRO A 7 22.70 -3.04 -13.26
C PRO A 7 22.35 -2.39 -11.92
N GLY A 8 22.23 -1.07 -11.89
CA GLY A 8 21.79 -0.32 -10.70
C GLY A 8 20.30 -0.53 -10.35
N ALA A 9 19.43 -0.65 -11.35
CA ALA A 9 18.00 -0.87 -11.13
C ALA A 9 17.71 -2.27 -10.60
N GLU A 10 18.41 -3.29 -11.09
CA GLU A 10 18.27 -4.67 -10.60
C GLU A 10 18.70 -4.81 -9.13
N GLY A 11 19.85 -4.25 -8.77
CA GLY A 11 20.36 -4.26 -7.40
C GLY A 11 19.43 -3.51 -6.45
N LEU A 12 18.84 -2.38 -6.88
CA LEU A 12 17.88 -1.62 -6.10
C LEU A 12 16.58 -2.42 -5.92
N ALA A 13 16.05 -3.03 -6.97
CA ALA A 13 14.83 -3.84 -6.90
C ALA A 13 14.99 -5.03 -5.94
N GLU A 14 16.13 -5.73 -6.01
CA GLU A 14 16.43 -6.82 -5.09
C GLU A 14 16.57 -6.34 -3.64
N GLY A 15 17.24 -5.21 -3.41
CA GLY A 15 17.37 -4.57 -2.10
C GLY A 15 16.01 -4.23 -1.49
N ILE A 16 15.12 -3.60 -2.26
CA ILE A 16 13.75 -3.27 -1.85
C ILE A 16 12.97 -4.55 -1.52
N ALA A 17 13.06 -5.58 -2.35
CA ALA A 17 12.35 -6.83 -2.11
C ALA A 17 12.84 -7.55 -0.84
N ARG A 18 14.14 -7.53 -0.55
CA ARG A 18 14.71 -8.07 0.71
C ARG A 18 14.24 -7.26 1.91
N LEU A 19 14.29 -5.93 1.82
CA LEU A 19 13.85 -5.04 2.89
C LEU A 19 12.36 -5.26 3.23
N ARG A 20 11.48 -5.31 2.22
CA ARG A 20 10.05 -5.62 2.42
C ARG A 20 9.83 -6.95 3.14
N ARG A 21 10.58 -7.99 2.78
CA ARG A 21 10.49 -9.30 3.46
C ARG A 21 10.97 -9.23 4.91
N ALA A 22 12.06 -8.52 5.17
CA ALA A 22 12.62 -8.35 6.50
C ALA A 22 11.67 -7.57 7.42
N LEU A 23 11.14 -6.43 6.95
CA LEU A 23 10.17 -5.62 7.68
C LEU A 23 8.91 -6.42 8.04
N ARG A 24 8.35 -7.18 7.10
CA ARG A 24 7.19 -8.05 7.40
C ARG A 24 7.48 -9.09 8.47
N ARG A 25 8.67 -9.69 8.47
CA ARG A 25 9.05 -10.63 9.54
C ARG A 25 9.20 -9.92 10.88
N GLY A 26 9.91 -8.78 10.89
CA GLY A 26 10.11 -7.97 12.09
C GLY A 26 8.80 -7.49 12.69
N ALA A 27 7.89 -6.96 11.88
CA ALA A 27 6.58 -6.49 12.32
C ALA A 27 5.73 -7.64 12.92
N ARG A 28 5.75 -8.85 12.33
CA ARG A 28 5.07 -10.01 12.87
C ARG A 28 5.59 -10.47 14.22
N ILE A 29 6.90 -10.31 14.46
CA ILE A 29 7.53 -10.63 15.75
C ILE A 29 7.18 -9.54 16.78
N ALA A 30 7.19 -8.27 16.37
CA ALA A 30 6.92 -7.14 17.24
C ALA A 30 5.43 -7.02 17.63
N ASP A 31 4.53 -7.40 16.71
CA ASP A 31 3.07 -7.37 16.92
C ASP A 31 2.42 -8.68 16.45
N PRO A 32 2.52 -9.75 17.27
CA PRO A 32 1.89 -11.04 16.93
C PRO A 32 0.36 -10.99 16.90
N GLY A 33 -0.24 -9.98 17.55
CA GLY A 33 -1.70 -9.77 17.60
C GLY A 33 -2.27 -9.23 16.31
N ASN A 34 -1.45 -8.63 15.45
CA ASN A 34 -1.91 -8.14 14.16
C ASN A 34 -2.02 -9.29 13.15
N THR A 35 -3.25 -9.75 12.95
CA THR A 35 -3.59 -10.84 12.04
C THR A 35 -3.91 -10.38 10.62
N LEU A 36 -3.89 -9.07 10.36
CA LEU A 36 -4.25 -8.52 9.05
C LEU A 36 -3.19 -8.86 7.99
N ALA A 37 -3.68 -9.26 6.83
CA ALA A 37 -2.83 -9.43 5.66
C ALA A 37 -2.37 -8.06 5.12
N VAL A 38 -1.20 -8.02 4.46
CA VAL A 38 -0.67 -6.76 3.87
C VAL A 38 -1.69 -6.09 2.94
N ALA A 39 -2.38 -6.87 2.11
CA ALA A 39 -3.41 -6.34 1.21
C ALA A 39 -4.61 -5.73 1.95
N GLN A 40 -4.95 -6.22 3.14
CA GLN A 40 -5.98 -5.62 3.99
C GLN A 40 -5.53 -4.28 4.56
N LEU A 41 -4.28 -4.21 5.01
CA LEU A 41 -3.67 -2.97 5.52
C LEU A 41 -3.51 -1.92 4.41
N GLU A 42 -3.09 -2.33 3.20
CA GLU A 42 -3.01 -1.44 2.04
C GLU A 42 -4.40 -0.87 1.69
N LEU A 43 -5.45 -1.69 1.70
CA LEU A 43 -6.81 -1.22 1.45
C LEU A 43 -7.32 -0.28 2.56
N LEU A 44 -7.07 -0.60 3.82
CA LEU A 44 -7.43 0.28 4.95
C LEU A 44 -6.69 1.61 4.88
N THR A 45 -5.40 1.62 4.50
CA THR A 45 -4.62 2.85 4.31
C THR A 45 -5.22 3.70 3.20
N ALA A 46 -5.54 3.11 2.05
CA ALA A 46 -6.19 3.82 0.95
C ALA A 46 -7.54 4.41 1.35
N LEU A 47 -8.32 3.69 2.17
CA LEU A 47 -9.60 4.21 2.70
C LEU A 47 -9.44 5.30 3.77
N ALA A 48 -8.35 5.29 4.53
CA ALA A 48 -8.04 6.35 5.48
C ALA A 48 -7.65 7.65 4.76
N GLU A 49 -6.94 7.54 3.63
CA GLU A 49 -6.54 8.66 2.79
C GLU A 49 -7.70 9.18 1.91
N HIS A 50 -8.59 8.29 1.47
CA HIS A 50 -9.71 8.57 0.56
C HIS A 50 -11.02 8.01 1.10
N PRO A 51 -11.62 8.62 2.14
CA PRO A 51 -12.91 8.20 2.66
C PRO A 51 -14.02 8.33 1.59
N GLY A 52 -14.90 7.33 1.52
CA GLY A 52 -15.97 7.30 0.51
C GLY A 52 -15.54 6.70 -0.83
N ALA A 53 -14.33 6.14 -0.93
CA ALA A 53 -13.87 5.52 -2.17
C ALA A 53 -14.77 4.34 -2.58
N ARG A 54 -15.05 4.21 -3.89
CA ARG A 54 -15.82 3.10 -4.46
C ARG A 54 -14.91 1.88 -4.69
N PRO A 55 -15.43 0.63 -4.60
CA PRO A 55 -14.62 -0.58 -4.79
C PRO A 55 -13.82 -0.60 -6.11
N GLY A 56 -14.39 -0.09 -7.19
CA GLY A 56 -13.72 0.00 -8.49
C GLY A 56 -12.56 1.02 -8.51
N GLN A 57 -12.63 2.09 -7.72
CA GLN A 57 -11.54 3.05 -7.56
C GLN A 57 -10.38 2.41 -6.79
N LEU A 58 -10.68 1.72 -5.68
CA LEU A 58 -9.69 0.98 -4.90
C LEU A 58 -9.00 -0.12 -5.72
N ALA A 59 -9.75 -0.83 -6.58
CA ALA A 59 -9.19 -1.84 -7.46
C ALA A 59 -8.13 -1.26 -8.40
N ARG A 60 -8.40 -0.09 -8.98
CA ARG A 60 -7.45 0.63 -9.84
C ARG A 60 -6.26 1.16 -9.03
N GLN A 61 -6.53 1.89 -7.95
CA GLN A 61 -5.50 2.53 -7.11
C GLN A 61 -4.50 1.51 -6.54
N LEU A 62 -5.01 0.35 -6.08
CA LEU A 62 -4.18 -0.71 -5.49
C LEU A 62 -3.68 -1.74 -6.51
N ASN A 63 -3.99 -1.54 -7.80
CA ASN A 63 -3.69 -2.50 -8.86
C ASN A 63 -4.14 -3.93 -8.51
N MET A 64 -5.36 -4.04 -7.97
CA MET A 64 -5.97 -5.30 -7.57
C MET A 64 -7.13 -5.67 -8.49
N ARG A 65 -7.39 -6.98 -8.62
CA ARG A 65 -8.59 -7.45 -9.33
C ARG A 65 -9.85 -7.07 -8.53
N PRO A 66 -10.96 -6.66 -9.17
CA PRO A 66 -12.20 -6.28 -8.48
C PRO A 66 -12.70 -7.34 -7.49
N ASN A 67 -12.63 -8.63 -7.87
CA ASN A 67 -13.02 -9.73 -6.99
C ASN A 67 -12.15 -9.82 -5.73
N THR A 68 -10.84 -9.52 -5.83
CA THR A 68 -9.92 -9.48 -4.70
C THR A 68 -10.31 -8.36 -3.73
N VAL A 69 -10.58 -7.16 -4.26
CA VAL A 69 -11.06 -6.01 -3.45
C VAL A 69 -12.36 -6.36 -2.75
N THR A 70 -13.32 -6.96 -3.46
CA THR A 70 -14.60 -7.39 -2.86
C THR A 70 -14.38 -8.37 -1.70
N THR A 71 -13.50 -9.35 -1.87
CA THR A 71 -13.17 -10.33 -0.82
C THR A 71 -12.54 -9.64 0.40
N ILE A 72 -11.58 -8.74 0.19
CA ILE A 72 -10.91 -8.00 1.27
C ILE A 72 -11.91 -7.09 1.99
N VAL A 73 -12.73 -6.34 1.25
CA VAL A 73 -13.77 -5.47 1.82
C VAL A 73 -14.77 -6.26 2.65
N ASN A 74 -15.21 -7.44 2.18
CA ASN A 74 -16.11 -8.31 2.95
C ASN A 74 -15.48 -8.74 4.28
N ALA A 75 -14.22 -9.20 4.23
CA ALA A 75 -13.49 -9.60 5.43
C ALA A 75 -13.32 -8.44 6.42
N LEU A 76 -12.94 -7.26 5.95
CA LEU A 76 -12.77 -6.07 6.80
C LEU A 76 -14.10 -5.55 7.35
N THR A 77 -15.19 -5.64 6.57
CA THR A 77 -16.54 -5.29 7.04
C THR A 77 -16.99 -6.24 8.15
N SER A 78 -16.76 -7.54 8.00
CA SER A 78 -17.10 -8.54 9.04
C SER A 78 -16.30 -8.35 10.33
N GLN A 79 -15.10 -7.77 10.23
CA GLN A 79 -14.25 -7.40 11.37
C GLN A 79 -14.57 -6.01 11.95
N GLY A 80 -15.55 -5.30 11.41
CA GLY A 80 -15.93 -3.96 11.85
C GLY A 80 -14.93 -2.85 11.49
N MET A 81 -13.98 -3.11 10.60
CA MET A 81 -12.92 -2.16 10.21
C MET A 81 -13.29 -1.29 9.00
N VAL A 82 -14.28 -1.71 8.21
CA VAL A 82 -14.81 -0.98 7.06
C VAL A 82 -16.32 -0.84 7.19
N ALA A 83 -16.82 0.36 7.00
CA ALA A 83 -18.23 0.67 6.86
C ALA A 83 -18.59 0.83 5.37
N ARG A 84 -19.83 0.46 5.04
CA ARG A 84 -20.44 0.65 3.72
C ARG A 84 -21.59 1.61 3.83
N ALA A 85 -21.65 2.57 2.93
CA ALA A 85 -22.79 3.46 2.78
C ALA A 85 -23.24 3.46 1.31
N THR A 86 -24.51 3.75 1.08
CA THR A 86 -25.01 4.06 -0.26
C THR A 86 -24.57 5.46 -0.62
N ALA A 87 -24.03 5.66 -1.81
CA ALA A 87 -23.62 6.98 -2.26
C ALA A 87 -24.84 7.92 -2.36
N ALA A 88 -24.63 9.18 -1.96
CA ALA A 88 -25.71 10.17 -1.97
C ALA A 88 -26.16 10.56 -3.38
N ASP A 89 -25.26 10.45 -4.36
CA ASP A 89 -25.46 10.82 -5.76
C ASP A 89 -25.96 9.65 -6.65
N ASP A 90 -25.75 8.40 -6.18
CA ASP A 90 -26.16 7.19 -6.91
C ASP A 90 -26.49 6.07 -5.94
N HIS A 91 -27.78 5.82 -5.74
CA HIS A 91 -28.29 4.77 -4.85
C HIS A 91 -27.85 3.33 -5.23
N ARG A 92 -27.23 3.14 -6.39
CA ARG A 92 -26.66 1.85 -6.81
C ARG A 92 -25.17 1.74 -6.47
N ALA A 93 -24.52 2.85 -6.14
CA ALA A 93 -23.11 2.89 -5.81
C ALA A 93 -22.87 2.71 -4.30
N VAL A 94 -21.89 1.89 -3.97
CA VAL A 94 -21.44 1.67 -2.58
C VAL A 94 -20.18 2.48 -2.35
N GLU A 95 -20.19 3.27 -1.29
CA GLU A 95 -19.03 3.98 -0.75
C GLU A 95 -18.49 3.25 0.47
N LEU A 96 -17.16 3.22 0.57
CA LEU A 96 -16.44 2.53 1.62
C LEU A 96 -15.68 3.54 2.48
N THR A 97 -15.71 3.34 3.79
CA THR A 97 -14.98 4.20 4.72
C THR A 97 -14.33 3.33 5.80
N ALA A 98 -13.07 3.62 6.15
CA ALA A 98 -12.45 3.01 7.30
C ALA A 98 -13.14 3.48 8.59
N THR A 99 -13.54 2.57 9.46
CA THR A 99 -14.06 2.87 10.80
C THR A 99 -12.92 3.35 11.71
N ASP A 100 -13.25 3.77 12.95
CA ASP A 100 -12.23 4.10 13.93
C ASP A 100 -11.31 2.90 14.20
N ALA A 101 -11.88 1.70 14.33
CA ALA A 101 -11.09 0.46 14.46
C ALA A 101 -10.18 0.21 13.26
N GLY A 102 -10.65 0.47 12.03
CA GLY A 102 -9.84 0.36 10.83
C GLY A 102 -8.69 1.36 10.80
N ARG A 103 -8.95 2.61 11.18
CA ARG A 103 -7.92 3.65 11.28
C ARG A 103 -6.88 3.34 12.36
N GLU A 104 -7.33 2.86 13.51
CA GLU A 104 -6.44 2.45 14.60
C GLU A 104 -5.53 1.28 14.19
N ALA A 105 -6.07 0.30 13.46
CA ALA A 105 -5.27 -0.80 12.92
C ALA A 105 -4.15 -0.32 11.97
N VAL A 106 -4.44 0.66 11.11
CA VAL A 106 -3.42 1.29 10.22
C VAL A 106 -2.35 2.00 11.04
N LEU A 107 -2.76 2.83 12.02
CA LEU A 107 -1.82 3.57 12.87
C LEU A 107 -0.93 2.64 13.68
N SER A 108 -1.49 1.59 14.27
CA SER A 108 -0.72 0.57 15.01
C SER A 108 0.29 -0.13 14.10
N TRP A 109 -0.12 -0.53 12.92
CA TRP A 109 0.78 -1.15 11.93
C TRP A 109 1.92 -0.21 11.51
N GLN A 110 1.61 1.06 11.25
CA GLN A 110 2.63 2.06 10.90
C GLN A 110 3.61 2.28 12.05
N ALA A 111 3.11 2.38 13.29
CA ALA A 111 3.95 2.54 14.48
C ALA A 111 4.88 1.32 14.68
N THR A 112 4.36 0.11 14.53
CA THR A 112 5.13 -1.13 14.63
C THR A 112 6.24 -1.19 13.57
N ASN A 113 5.93 -0.89 12.30
CA ASN A 113 6.93 -0.86 11.24
C ASN A 113 8.01 0.20 11.49
N SER A 114 7.61 1.39 11.96
CA SER A 114 8.53 2.47 12.30
C SER A 114 9.45 2.08 13.45
N ALA A 115 8.94 1.43 14.49
CA ALA A 115 9.73 0.96 15.63
C ALA A 115 10.76 -0.09 15.19
N VAL A 116 10.34 -1.09 14.40
CA VAL A 116 11.23 -2.12 13.84
C VAL A 116 12.32 -1.50 12.98
N LEU A 117 11.95 -0.54 12.11
CA LEU A 117 12.90 0.13 11.24
C LEU A 117 13.92 0.98 12.04
N ASN A 118 13.46 1.74 13.03
CA ASN A 118 14.31 2.54 13.88
C ASN A 118 15.30 1.66 14.67
N LEU A 119 14.83 0.55 15.24
CA LEU A 119 15.69 -0.40 15.92
C LEU A 119 16.75 -0.98 14.98
N ALA A 120 16.36 -1.40 13.78
CA ALA A 120 17.29 -1.92 12.80
C ALA A 120 18.32 -0.86 12.35
N LEU A 121 17.86 0.37 12.08
CA LEU A 121 18.75 1.49 11.72
C LEU A 121 19.79 1.76 12.81
N SER A 122 19.41 1.71 14.08
CA SER A 122 20.34 1.97 15.20
C SER A 122 21.49 0.96 15.30
N THR A 123 21.36 -0.22 14.71
CA THR A 123 22.42 -1.25 14.65
C THR A 123 23.44 -1.03 13.54
N LEU A 124 23.14 -0.15 12.59
CA LEU A 124 24.02 0.10 11.44
C LEU A 124 25.12 1.10 11.76
N PRO A 125 26.27 1.05 11.03
CA PRO A 125 27.30 2.10 11.13
C PRO A 125 26.73 3.49 10.81
N PRO A 126 27.18 4.58 11.47
CA PRO A 126 26.63 5.93 11.30
C PRO A 126 26.61 6.44 9.84
N ARG A 127 27.57 6.01 9.03
CA ARG A 127 27.62 6.35 7.59
C ARG A 127 26.42 5.77 6.86
N GLN A 128 26.07 4.51 7.14
CA GLN A 128 24.93 3.84 6.51
C GLN A 128 23.60 4.42 6.99
N GLN A 129 23.47 4.72 8.28
CA GLN A 129 22.28 5.40 8.82
C GLN A 129 22.02 6.71 8.09
N ARG A 130 23.04 7.58 7.97
CA ARG A 130 22.92 8.86 7.26
C ARG A 130 22.55 8.67 5.78
N ALA A 131 23.18 7.72 5.10
CA ALA A 131 22.89 7.44 3.69
C ALA A 131 21.45 7.00 3.47
N LEU A 132 20.92 6.10 4.32
CA LEU A 132 19.54 5.63 4.24
C LEU A 132 18.53 6.73 4.55
N THR A 133 18.79 7.54 5.60
CA THR A 133 17.93 8.68 5.94
C THR A 133 17.91 9.72 4.82
N ALA A 134 19.07 10.03 4.24
CA ALA A 134 19.16 10.96 3.11
C ALA A 134 18.50 10.43 1.83
N ALA A 135 18.38 9.11 1.67
CA ALA A 135 17.73 8.50 0.52
C ALA A 135 16.19 8.49 0.59
N ALA A 136 15.59 8.75 1.75
CA ALA A 136 14.14 8.66 1.94
C ALA A 136 13.33 9.52 0.92
N PRO A 137 13.68 10.82 0.65
CA PRO A 137 12.97 11.60 -0.36
C PRO A 137 13.10 11.03 -1.78
N ALA A 138 14.23 10.40 -2.11
CA ALA A 138 14.44 9.78 -3.42
C ALA A 138 13.61 8.50 -3.59
N LEU A 139 13.46 7.70 -2.51
CA LEU A 139 12.58 6.53 -2.52
C LEU A 139 11.11 6.92 -2.69
N ASP A 140 10.68 8.00 -2.03
CA ASP A 140 9.34 8.54 -2.18
C ASP A 140 9.10 9.09 -3.61
N ALA A 141 10.07 9.78 -4.19
CA ALA A 141 9.99 10.23 -5.57
C ALA A 141 9.93 9.06 -6.57
N LEU A 142 10.67 7.97 -6.29
CA LEU A 142 10.65 6.74 -7.09
C LEU A 142 9.27 6.06 -7.01
N ALA A 143 8.69 5.96 -5.81
CA ALA A 143 7.35 5.41 -5.63
C ALA A 143 6.32 6.18 -6.48
N ARG A 144 6.27 7.52 -6.36
CA ARG A 144 5.39 8.36 -7.19
C ARG A 144 5.64 8.22 -8.69
N ALA A 145 6.88 7.98 -9.12
CA ALA A 145 7.18 7.76 -10.53
C ALA A 145 6.63 6.42 -11.03
N ILE A 146 6.70 5.38 -10.21
CA ILE A 146 6.13 4.06 -10.52
C ILE A 146 4.60 4.14 -10.59
N ASP A 147 3.95 4.85 -9.67
CA ASP A 147 2.49 5.04 -9.67
C ASP A 147 2.03 5.72 -10.96
N ARG A 148 2.71 6.81 -11.38
CA ARG A 148 2.39 7.47 -12.67
C ARG A 148 2.52 6.56 -13.88
N LEU A 149 3.52 5.67 -13.89
CA LEU A 149 3.67 4.69 -14.97
C LEU A 149 2.55 3.66 -14.96
N ALA A 150 2.10 3.21 -13.78
CA ALA A 150 0.98 2.30 -13.64
C ALA A 150 -0.33 2.95 -14.15
N ASP A 151 -0.60 4.20 -13.78
CA ASP A 151 -1.78 4.95 -14.23
C ASP A 151 -1.79 5.18 -15.73
N ALA A 152 -0.65 5.52 -16.34
CA ALA A 152 -0.52 5.71 -17.77
C ALA A 152 -0.80 4.42 -18.58
N HIS A 153 -0.54 3.24 -17.99
CA HIS A 153 -0.83 1.95 -18.62
C HIS A 153 -2.24 1.43 -18.32
N ALA A 154 -2.90 1.96 -17.29
CA ALA A 154 -4.25 1.57 -16.90
C ALA A 154 -5.34 2.28 -17.71
N THR A 155 -4.99 3.30 -18.54
CA THR A 155 -5.91 3.99 -19.44
C THR A 155 -5.83 3.31 -20.82
N PRO A 156 -6.70 2.30 -21.13
CA PRO A 156 -6.81 1.78 -22.48
C PRO A 156 -7.48 2.87 -23.32
N GLY A 157 -6.89 3.18 -24.47
CA GLY A 157 -7.35 4.19 -25.39
C GLY A 157 -8.83 4.06 -25.73
N GLU A 158 -9.60 5.00 -25.25
CA GLU A 158 -10.91 5.35 -25.77
C GLU A 158 -10.67 6.40 -26.84
N HIS A 159 -10.42 5.92 -28.08
CA HIS A 159 -10.81 6.60 -29.30
C HIS A 159 -10.36 5.78 -30.50
N ALA A 160 -11.30 4.98 -31.05
CA ALA A 160 -11.38 4.79 -32.49
C ALA A 160 -12.75 5.33 -32.92
N PRO A 161 -12.84 6.47 -33.62
CA PRO A 161 -14.07 6.81 -34.32
C PRO A 161 -14.18 5.92 -35.53
N GLY A 162 -15.25 5.13 -35.59
CA GLY A 162 -15.75 4.48 -36.78
C GLY A 162 -16.91 5.31 -37.34
#